data_9dfb02ae23b49d0345410c235c3f3d8c
#
_entry.id   9dfb02ae23b49d0345410c235c3f3d8c
#
_cell.length_a   1.000
_cell.length_b   1.000
_cell.length_c   1.000
_cell.angle_alpha   90.00
_cell.angle_beta   90.00
_cell.angle_gamma   90.00
#
_symmetry.space_group_name_H-M   'P 1'
#
loop_
_entity.id
_entity.type
_entity.pdbx_description
1 polymer ?
#
loop_
_entity_poly.entity_id
_entity_poly.type
_entity_poly.pdbx_seq_one_letter_code
_entity_poly.pdbx_strand_id
1 'polypeptide(L)'
;MVFTNVINPRSAINRRGEYAKTTVKKGASIGANATIVCGNDIGEYAFIGAGAVVTKDVPAFALLVGNPAKQIGWVGEYGHRLNFNGEGIAICPESGQKYKLENNKVTRIS
;
A
#
# COMPACT_ATOMS: atom_id res chain seq x y z
N MET A 1 7.44 2.33 11.83
CA MET A 1 7.53 2.50 10.37
C MET A 1 8.88 3.08 10.00
N VAL A 2 9.49 2.53 8.99
CA VAL A 2 10.79 3.02 8.52
C VAL A 2 10.74 3.18 7.00
N PHE A 3 11.15 4.36 6.53
CA PHE A 3 11.38 4.60 5.11
C PHE A 3 12.87 4.53 4.86
N THR A 4 13.29 3.67 3.95
CA THR A 4 14.70 3.56 3.61
C THR A 4 14.98 4.32 2.33
N ASN A 5 16.12 4.99 2.31
CA ASN A 5 16.65 5.56 1.10
C ASN A 5 17.55 4.50 0.46
N VAL A 6 17.21 4.04 -0.72
CA VAL A 6 17.99 3.03 -1.43
C VAL A 6 19.33 3.58 -1.94
N ILE A 7 19.47 4.88 -1.89
CA ILE A 7 20.68 5.55 -2.34
C ILE A 7 21.75 5.41 -1.26
N ASN A 8 22.94 4.98 -1.64
CA ASN A 8 24.08 4.91 -0.73
C ASN A 8 24.29 6.30 -0.09
N PRO A 9 24.52 6.39 1.23
CA PRO A 9 24.74 7.68 1.90
C PRO A 9 25.80 8.55 1.26
N ARG A 10 26.87 7.97 0.74
CA ARG A 10 27.91 8.74 0.05
C ARG A 10 27.37 9.35 -1.23
N SER A 11 26.57 8.61 -1.96
CA SER A 11 25.93 9.11 -3.17
C SER A 11 24.93 10.20 -2.83
N ALA A 12 24.24 10.05 -1.71
CA ALA A 12 23.25 11.01 -1.27
C ALA A 12 23.85 12.42 -1.08
N ILE A 13 25.06 12.49 -0.54
CA ILE A 13 25.74 13.76 -0.32
C ILE A 13 25.97 14.51 -1.65
N ASN A 14 26.27 13.79 -2.71
CA ASN A 14 26.63 14.37 -4.00
C ASN A 14 25.46 14.47 -4.97
N ARG A 15 24.31 13.92 -4.62
CA ARG A 15 23.18 13.75 -5.55
C ARG A 15 21.86 14.21 -4.99
N ARG A 16 21.88 15.36 -4.38
CA ARG A 16 20.67 15.88 -3.72
C ARG A 16 19.41 15.87 -4.56
N GLY A 17 19.49 16.19 -5.79
CA GLY A 17 18.33 16.22 -6.68
C GLY A 17 17.87 14.85 -7.18
N GLU A 18 18.61 13.82 -6.86
CA GLU A 18 18.38 12.49 -7.40
C GLU A 18 17.77 11.51 -6.39
N TYR A 19 17.40 12.00 -5.22
CA TYR A 19 16.73 11.15 -4.24
C TYR A 19 15.39 10.66 -4.76
N ALA A 20 15.18 9.38 -4.67
CA ALA A 20 13.88 8.81 -4.96
C ALA A 20 12.88 9.28 -3.89
N LYS A 21 11.70 9.67 -4.33
CA LYS A 21 10.64 10.09 -3.42
C LYS A 21 9.69 8.94 -3.15
N THR A 22 9.25 8.84 -1.90
CA THR A 22 8.18 7.93 -1.52
C THR A 22 6.93 8.75 -1.27
N THR A 23 5.87 8.43 -1.98
CA THR A 23 4.59 9.10 -1.81
C THR A 23 3.63 8.16 -1.11
N VAL A 24 3.12 8.58 0.04
CA VAL A 24 2.10 7.85 0.78
C VAL A 24 0.78 8.58 0.55
N LYS A 25 -0.12 7.95 -0.16
CA LYS A 25 -1.38 8.58 -0.54
C LYS A 25 -2.40 8.54 0.59
N LYS A 26 -3.50 9.26 0.39
CA LYS A 26 -4.55 9.45 1.38
C LYS A 26 -5.02 8.12 1.97
N GLY A 27 -5.17 8.09 3.29
CA GLY A 27 -5.80 6.98 3.99
C GLY A 27 -4.96 5.71 4.10
N ALA A 28 -3.74 5.69 3.57
CA ALA A 28 -2.89 4.51 3.70
C ALA A 28 -2.51 4.27 5.16
N SER A 29 -2.52 3.01 5.58
CA SER A 29 -2.13 2.60 6.93
C SER A 29 -0.84 1.80 6.87
N ILE A 30 0.12 2.18 7.68
CA ILE A 30 1.43 1.53 7.71
C ILE A 30 1.71 1.03 9.13
N GLY A 31 1.84 -0.28 9.26
CA GLY A 31 2.05 -0.91 10.56
C GLY A 31 3.39 -0.60 11.18
N ALA A 32 3.50 -0.88 12.48
CA ALA A 32 4.73 -0.64 13.23
C ALA A 32 5.90 -1.45 12.65
N ASN A 33 7.07 -0.84 12.62
CA ASN A 33 8.30 -1.47 12.13
C ASN A 33 8.25 -1.92 10.67
N ALA A 34 7.27 -1.46 9.90
CA ALA A 34 7.28 -1.68 8.46
C ALA A 34 8.39 -0.84 7.83
N THR A 35 9.02 -1.38 6.80
CA THR A 35 10.07 -0.70 6.05
C THR A 35 9.60 -0.51 4.63
N ILE A 36 9.70 0.73 4.14
CA ILE A 36 9.33 1.05 2.76
C ILE A 36 10.56 1.57 2.04
N VAL A 37 10.97 0.84 1.02
CA VAL A 37 12.10 1.23 0.20
C VAL A 37 11.73 2.48 -0.58
N CYS A 38 12.54 3.53 -0.47
CA CYS A 38 12.26 4.80 -1.13
C CYS A 38 12.12 4.66 -2.64
N GLY A 39 11.30 5.50 -3.24
CA GLY A 39 11.00 5.46 -4.65
C GLY A 39 9.76 4.66 -5.00
N ASN A 40 9.11 4.07 -4.02
CA ASN A 40 7.87 3.31 -4.22
C ASN A 40 6.69 4.10 -3.68
N ASP A 41 5.60 4.13 -4.43
CA ASP A 41 4.38 4.82 -4.01
C ASP A 41 3.45 3.87 -3.27
N ILE A 42 2.85 4.37 -2.20
CA ILE A 42 1.84 3.63 -1.45
C ILE A 42 0.48 4.19 -1.84
N GLY A 43 -0.34 3.37 -2.47
CA GLY A 43 -1.64 3.79 -2.98
C GLY A 43 -2.64 4.16 -1.90
N GLU A 44 -3.72 4.85 -2.31
CA GLU A 44 -4.76 5.28 -1.39
C GLU A 44 -5.35 4.10 -0.63
N TYR A 45 -5.53 4.26 0.68
CA TYR A 45 -6.14 3.27 1.56
C TYR A 45 -5.45 1.90 1.57
N ALA A 46 -4.22 1.81 1.07
CA ALA A 46 -3.45 0.58 1.18
C ALA A 46 -3.15 0.28 2.66
N PHE A 47 -3.03 -0.98 2.99
CA PHE A 47 -2.71 -1.42 4.34
C PHE A 47 -1.42 -2.22 4.32
N ILE A 48 -0.41 -1.70 5.00
CA ILE A 48 0.90 -2.36 5.12
C ILE A 48 1.00 -2.94 6.52
N GLY A 49 1.11 -4.25 6.62
CA GLY A 49 1.18 -4.94 7.92
C GLY A 49 2.45 -4.63 8.69
N ALA A 50 2.40 -4.83 10.00
CA ALA A 50 3.55 -4.59 10.88
C ALA A 50 4.74 -5.46 10.44
N GLY A 51 5.92 -4.87 10.43
CA GLY A 51 7.16 -5.57 10.07
C GLY A 51 7.32 -5.87 8.58
N ALA A 52 6.38 -5.50 7.74
CA ALA A 52 6.48 -5.75 6.30
C ALA A 52 7.59 -4.91 5.65
N VAL A 53 8.21 -5.47 4.62
CA VAL A 53 9.25 -4.76 3.86
C VAL A 53 8.75 -4.56 2.43
N VAL A 54 8.41 -3.33 2.09
CA VAL A 54 7.82 -2.96 0.81
C VAL A 54 8.91 -2.57 -0.18
N THR A 55 9.02 -3.32 -1.27
CA THR A 55 10.07 -3.12 -2.28
C THR A 55 9.52 -2.68 -3.64
N LYS A 56 8.22 -2.57 -3.77
CA LYS A 56 7.53 -2.20 -5.03
C LYS A 56 6.40 -1.24 -4.73
N ASP A 57 5.90 -0.58 -5.77
CA ASP A 57 4.71 0.24 -5.64
C ASP A 57 3.52 -0.58 -5.13
N VAL A 58 2.70 0.04 -4.31
CA VAL A 58 1.55 -0.61 -3.69
C VAL A 58 0.27 -0.06 -4.30
N PRO A 59 -0.57 -0.90 -4.90
CA PRO A 59 -1.85 -0.45 -5.44
C PRO A 59 -2.78 0.11 -4.36
N ALA A 60 -3.70 0.97 -4.75
CA ALA A 60 -4.73 1.44 -3.84
C ALA A 60 -5.54 0.27 -3.28
N PHE A 61 -5.90 0.35 -2.02
CA PHE A 61 -6.68 -0.67 -1.29
C PHE A 61 -5.98 -2.04 -1.16
N ALA A 62 -4.69 -2.13 -1.47
CA ALA A 62 -3.97 -3.39 -1.35
C ALA A 62 -3.61 -3.69 0.11
N LEU A 63 -3.66 -4.96 0.47
CA LEU A 63 -3.24 -5.45 1.78
C LEU A 63 -1.94 -6.22 1.60
N LEU A 64 -0.86 -5.71 2.18
CA LEU A 64 0.47 -6.30 2.07
C LEU A 64 1.02 -6.71 3.42
N VAL A 65 1.69 -7.86 3.46
CA VAL A 65 2.37 -8.35 4.66
C VAL A 65 3.67 -9.06 4.29
N GLY A 66 4.57 -9.14 5.24
CA GLY A 66 5.78 -9.98 5.13
C GLY A 66 7.02 -9.28 4.64
N ASN A 67 8.10 -10.05 4.54
CA ASN A 67 9.40 -9.61 4.08
C ASN A 67 9.98 -10.64 3.10
N PRO A 68 10.08 -10.31 1.78
CA PRO A 68 9.54 -9.10 1.15
C PRO A 68 8.01 -9.08 1.22
N ALA A 69 7.43 -7.89 1.24
CA ALA A 69 5.99 -7.76 1.35
C ALA A 69 5.29 -8.35 0.13
N LYS A 70 4.22 -9.08 0.39
CA LYS A 70 3.37 -9.67 -0.64
C LYS A 70 1.94 -9.25 -0.42
N GLN A 71 1.25 -9.01 -1.52
CA GLN A 71 -0.16 -8.69 -1.44
C GLN A 71 -0.96 -9.94 -1.16
N ILE A 72 -1.71 -9.93 -0.07
CA ILE A 72 -2.54 -11.07 0.33
C ILE A 72 -4.03 -10.80 0.15
N GLY A 73 -4.40 -9.60 -0.26
CA GLY A 73 -5.79 -9.26 -0.47
C GLY A 73 -5.99 -7.77 -0.64
N TRP A 74 -7.20 -7.35 -0.36
CA TRP A 74 -7.64 -5.95 -0.49
C TRP A 74 -8.35 -5.52 0.77
N VAL A 75 -8.28 -4.22 1.08
CA VAL A 75 -8.99 -3.64 2.23
C VAL A 75 -9.78 -2.42 1.78
N GLY A 76 -10.87 -2.11 2.50
CA GLY A 76 -11.64 -0.91 2.25
C GLY A 76 -11.12 0.29 3.04
N GLU A 77 -11.83 1.41 2.90
CA GLU A 77 -11.45 2.66 3.59
C GLU A 77 -11.50 2.55 5.11
N TYR A 78 -12.27 1.61 5.66
CA TYR A 78 -12.33 1.37 7.10
C TYR A 78 -11.38 0.27 7.57
N GLY A 79 -10.52 -0.23 6.68
CA GLY A 79 -9.53 -1.24 7.05
C GLY A 79 -10.04 -2.67 7.10
N HIS A 80 -11.30 -2.90 6.74
CA HIS A 80 -11.83 -4.25 6.69
C HIS A 80 -11.41 -4.97 5.42
N ARG A 81 -11.04 -6.23 5.55
CA ARG A 81 -10.65 -7.02 4.39
C ARG A 81 -11.84 -7.21 3.45
N LEU A 82 -11.63 -6.94 2.18
CA LEU A 82 -12.66 -7.06 1.16
C LEU A 82 -12.67 -8.47 0.57
N ASN A 83 -13.88 -9.06 0.50
CA ASN A 83 -14.07 -10.36 -0.14
C ASN A 83 -14.92 -10.14 -1.39
N PHE A 84 -14.29 -10.25 -2.55
CA PHE A 84 -14.95 -10.01 -3.82
C PHE A 84 -15.70 -11.26 -4.27
N ASN A 85 -16.94 -11.06 -4.72
CA ASN A 85 -17.74 -12.16 -5.25
C ASN A 85 -17.36 -12.47 -6.71
N GLY A 86 -18.11 -13.35 -7.36
CA GLY A 86 -17.83 -13.72 -8.76
C GLY A 86 -17.96 -12.57 -9.75
N GLU A 87 -18.61 -11.48 -9.36
CA GLU A 87 -18.74 -10.29 -10.19
C GLU A 87 -17.70 -9.23 -9.88
N GLY A 88 -16.79 -9.51 -8.97
CA GLY A 88 -15.76 -8.55 -8.55
C GLY A 88 -16.26 -7.46 -7.63
N ILE A 89 -17.34 -7.70 -6.89
CA ILE A 89 -17.93 -6.74 -5.97
C ILE A 89 -17.72 -7.19 -4.53
N ALA A 90 -17.29 -6.26 -3.68
CA ALA A 90 -17.19 -6.47 -2.24
C ALA A 90 -17.95 -5.37 -1.50
N ILE A 91 -18.52 -5.71 -0.36
CA ILE A 91 -19.24 -4.76 0.48
C ILE A 91 -18.56 -4.69 1.83
N CYS A 92 -18.26 -3.47 2.27
CA CYS A 92 -17.68 -3.25 3.60
C CYS A 92 -18.74 -3.60 4.67
N PRO A 93 -18.42 -4.51 5.60
CA PRO A 93 -19.40 -4.92 6.61
C PRO A 93 -19.77 -3.82 7.60
N GLU A 94 -18.91 -2.82 7.76
CA GLU A 94 -19.15 -1.73 8.71
C GLU A 94 -19.94 -0.59 8.10
N SER A 95 -19.54 -0.14 6.91
CA SER A 95 -20.10 1.06 6.30
C SER A 95 -21.13 0.78 5.20
N GLY A 96 -21.14 -0.44 4.66
CA GLY A 96 -21.95 -0.76 3.51
C GLY A 96 -21.41 -0.23 2.19
N GLN A 97 -20.21 0.37 2.21
CA GLN A 97 -19.56 0.85 0.99
C GLN A 97 -19.29 -0.32 0.04
N LYS A 98 -19.47 -0.07 -1.23
CA LYS A 98 -19.25 -1.08 -2.26
C LYS A 98 -17.96 -0.79 -3.03
N TYR A 99 -17.22 -1.85 -3.33
CA TYR A 99 -15.96 -1.78 -4.06
C TYR A 99 -16.00 -2.74 -5.24
N LYS A 100 -15.32 -2.36 -6.30
CA LYS A 100 -15.20 -3.19 -7.49
C LYS A 100 -13.75 -3.48 -7.79
N LEU A 101 -13.46 -4.76 -8.02
CA LEU A 101 -12.13 -5.23 -8.46
C LEU A 101 -12.19 -5.46 -9.96
N GLU A 102 -11.36 -4.76 -10.70
CA GLU A 102 -11.28 -4.87 -12.15
C GLU A 102 -9.84 -4.64 -12.59
N ASN A 103 -9.30 -5.54 -13.39
CA ASN A 103 -7.91 -5.43 -13.89
C ASN A 103 -6.88 -5.21 -12.76
N ASN A 104 -7.01 -5.94 -11.68
CA ASN A 104 -6.16 -5.81 -10.49
C ASN A 104 -6.19 -4.43 -9.85
N LYS A 105 -7.28 -3.71 -10.03
CA LYS A 105 -7.50 -2.41 -9.39
C LYS A 105 -8.81 -2.42 -8.66
N VAL A 106 -8.80 -1.89 -7.44
CA VAL A 106 -10.01 -1.75 -6.63
C VAL A 106 -10.42 -0.29 -6.65
N THR A 107 -11.71 -0.06 -6.89
CA THR A 107 -12.30 1.27 -6.81
C THR A 107 -13.56 1.21 -5.96
N ARG A 108 -13.82 2.27 -5.22
CA ARG A 108 -15.06 2.41 -4.49
C ARG A 108 -16.14 2.90 -5.43
N ILE A 109 -17.25 2.18 -5.51
CA ILE A 109 -18.32 2.50 -6.45
C ILE A 109 -19.59 3.03 -5.77
N SER A 110 -19.64 2.98 -4.43
CA SER A 110 -20.85 3.42 -3.75
C SER A 110 -20.57 3.85 -2.31
#